data_227e3894f7aa1791a3f208a889a2def7
#
_entry.id   227e3894f7aa1791a3f208a889a2def7
#
_cell.length_a   1.000
_cell.length_b   1.000
_cell.length_c   1.000
_cell.angle_alpha   90.00
_cell.angle_beta   90.00
_cell.angle_gamma   90.00
#
_symmetry.space_group_name_H-M   'P 1'
#
loop_
_entity.id
_entity.type
_entity.pdbx_description
1 polymer ?
#
loop_
_entity_poly.entity_id
_entity_poly.type
_entity_poly.pdbx_seq_one_letter_code
_entity_poly.pdbx_strand_id
1 'polypeptide(L)'
;MLDGHIHPDYADVASRLIRQIPGDKHAGAAVCVYHQGKSVVDIWGGIKDSEGNAWRSDTTAPSFSTTKGVLSTLVHILVDQGKARYDDTIASHWPEFGTRGKENITIRHALCHEAGL
;
A
#
# COMPACT_ATOMS: atom_id res chain seq x y z
N MET A 1 9.99 15.58 -16.19
CA MET A 1 10.71 14.47 -16.88
C MET A 1 10.74 13.30 -15.94
N LEU A 2 10.49 12.07 -16.43
CA LEU A 2 10.68 10.85 -15.64
C LEU A 2 12.12 10.36 -15.77
N ASP A 3 12.63 9.72 -14.71
CA ASP A 3 13.90 9.05 -14.64
C ASP A 3 13.69 7.59 -14.24
N GLY A 4 14.72 6.73 -14.32
CA GLY A 4 14.63 5.31 -13.99
C GLY A 4 14.62 4.40 -15.23
N HIS A 5 14.06 3.19 -15.10
CA HIS A 5 13.99 2.24 -16.20
C HIS A 5 12.58 1.66 -16.37
N ILE A 6 12.29 1.25 -17.60
CA ILE A 6 11.03 0.60 -17.94
C ILE A 6 11.27 -0.43 -19.06
N HIS A 7 10.77 -1.64 -18.85
CA HIS A 7 10.76 -2.64 -19.91
C HIS A 7 9.79 -2.23 -21.03
N PRO A 8 10.12 -2.41 -22.32
CA PRO A 8 9.29 -1.94 -23.45
C PRO A 8 7.82 -2.37 -23.37
N ASP A 9 7.53 -3.57 -22.93
CA ASP A 9 6.15 -4.10 -22.83
C ASP A 9 5.30 -3.34 -21.80
N TYR A 10 5.92 -2.54 -20.94
CA TYR A 10 5.26 -1.75 -19.88
C TYR A 10 5.32 -0.24 -20.13
N ALA A 11 5.70 0.19 -21.32
CA ALA A 11 5.89 1.62 -21.66
C ALA A 11 4.65 2.50 -21.37
N ASP A 12 3.45 1.94 -21.45
CA ASP A 12 2.20 2.64 -21.15
C ASP A 12 2.12 3.11 -19.69
N VAL A 13 2.84 2.46 -18.76
CA VAL A 13 2.89 2.87 -17.35
C VAL A 13 3.51 4.25 -17.21
N ALA A 14 4.61 4.52 -17.93
CA ALA A 14 5.25 5.84 -17.94
C ALA A 14 4.29 6.93 -18.45
N SER A 15 3.59 6.65 -19.54
CA SER A 15 2.62 7.58 -20.13
C SER A 15 1.46 7.89 -19.17
N ARG A 16 1.03 6.93 -18.38
CA ARG A 16 -0.01 7.12 -17.36
C ARG A 16 0.52 7.92 -16.17
N LEU A 17 1.73 7.61 -15.69
CA LEU A 17 2.35 8.33 -14.58
C LEU A 17 2.56 9.81 -14.91
N ILE A 18 3.09 10.13 -16.11
CA ILE A 18 3.30 11.52 -16.56
C ILE A 18 2.00 12.31 -16.50
N ARG A 19 0.87 11.72 -16.91
CA ARG A 19 -0.43 12.40 -16.88
C ARG A 19 -0.97 12.67 -15.48
N GLN A 20 -0.47 11.97 -14.48
CA GLN A 20 -0.89 12.13 -13.07
C GLN A 20 -0.01 13.15 -12.31
N ILE A 21 1.16 13.50 -12.85
CA ILE A 21 2.04 14.51 -12.26
C ILE A 21 1.68 15.87 -12.90
N PRO A 22 1.05 16.79 -12.19
CA PRO A 22 0.73 18.12 -12.71
C PRO A 22 2.01 18.88 -13.07
N GLY A 23 2.10 19.37 -14.31
CA GLY A 23 3.30 20.04 -14.81
C GLY A 23 3.63 21.39 -14.18
N ASP A 24 2.68 21.98 -13.47
CA ASP A 24 2.73 23.33 -12.89
C ASP A 24 2.74 23.35 -11.37
N LYS A 25 2.79 22.19 -10.70
CA LYS A 25 2.64 22.07 -9.25
C LYS A 25 3.76 21.26 -8.63
N HIS A 26 3.98 21.50 -7.33
CA HIS A 26 4.88 20.75 -6.50
C HIS A 26 4.32 19.34 -6.26
N ALA A 27 4.44 18.50 -7.25
CA ALA A 27 3.98 17.11 -7.21
C ALA A 27 5.02 16.20 -7.85
N GLY A 28 5.25 15.08 -7.22
CA GLY A 28 6.11 14.02 -7.72
C GLY A 28 5.52 12.66 -7.41
N ALA A 29 6.00 11.65 -8.09
CA ALA A 29 5.56 10.29 -7.89
C ALA A 29 6.63 9.28 -8.32
N ALA A 30 6.50 8.06 -7.83
CA ALA A 30 7.30 6.92 -8.24
C ALA A 30 6.40 5.70 -8.44
N VAL A 31 6.79 4.83 -9.35
CA VAL A 31 6.16 3.52 -9.58
C VAL A 31 7.24 2.48 -9.73
N CYS A 32 7.14 1.41 -8.95
CA CYS A 32 8.00 0.24 -9.09
C CYS A 32 7.12 -1.01 -9.27
N VAL A 33 7.40 -1.79 -10.30
CA VAL A 33 6.67 -3.03 -10.60
C VAL A 33 7.65 -4.18 -10.78
N TYR A 34 7.39 -5.27 -10.09
CA TYR A 34 8.07 -6.54 -10.29
C TYR A 34 7.14 -7.54 -10.98
N HIS A 35 7.67 -8.22 -11.99
CA HIS A 35 7.01 -9.35 -12.62
C HIS A 35 7.94 -10.55 -12.61
N GLN A 36 7.49 -11.67 -12.06
CA GLN A 36 8.28 -12.91 -11.91
C GLN A 36 9.67 -12.67 -11.27
N GLY A 37 9.72 -11.85 -10.20
CA GLY A 37 10.93 -11.52 -9.46
C GLY A 37 11.89 -10.55 -10.15
N LYS A 38 11.54 -10.02 -11.33
CA LYS A 38 12.34 -9.03 -12.06
C LYS A 38 11.65 -7.66 -12.00
N SER A 39 12.42 -6.60 -11.73
CA SER A 39 11.93 -5.23 -11.89
C SER A 39 11.70 -4.96 -13.36
N VAL A 40 10.44 -4.66 -13.73
CA VAL A 40 10.03 -4.32 -15.10
C VAL A 40 9.69 -2.85 -15.25
N VAL A 41 9.41 -2.17 -14.16
CA VAL A 41 9.22 -0.72 -14.07
C VAL A 41 9.87 -0.26 -12.78
N ASP A 42 10.70 0.77 -12.85
CA ASP A 42 11.21 1.51 -11.70
C ASP A 42 11.46 2.95 -12.17
N ILE A 43 10.45 3.78 -12.06
CA ILE A 43 10.43 5.15 -12.59
C ILE A 43 9.92 6.13 -11.54
N TRP A 44 10.45 7.32 -11.57
CA TRP A 44 10.08 8.43 -10.70
C TRP A 44 10.21 9.75 -11.44
N GLY A 45 9.60 10.80 -10.91
CA GLY A 45 9.75 12.14 -11.44
C GLY A 45 8.86 13.16 -10.74
N GLY A 46 9.02 14.41 -11.16
CA GLY A 46 8.34 15.55 -10.58
C GLY A 46 9.14 16.20 -9.45
N ILE A 47 8.46 16.87 -8.54
CA ILE A 47 9.02 17.71 -7.48
C ILE A 47 8.59 17.14 -6.12
N LYS A 48 9.51 17.03 -5.17
CA LYS A 48 9.27 16.44 -3.86
C LYS A 48 8.82 17.43 -2.79
N ASP A 49 9.10 18.74 -2.97
CA ASP A 49 8.85 19.76 -1.95
C ASP A 49 8.55 21.15 -2.56
N SER A 50 8.18 22.10 -1.69
CA SER A 50 7.88 23.48 -2.06
C SER A 50 9.07 24.29 -2.56
N GLU A 51 10.28 23.83 -2.35
CA GLU A 51 11.52 24.47 -2.82
C GLU A 51 11.85 24.11 -4.27
N GLY A 52 11.08 23.20 -4.89
CA GLY A 52 11.30 22.77 -6.26
C GLY A 52 12.36 21.68 -6.40
N ASN A 53 12.75 21.01 -5.31
CA ASN A 53 13.71 19.93 -5.37
C ASN A 53 13.12 18.73 -6.14
N ALA A 54 13.92 18.13 -7.00
CA ALA A 54 13.49 17.02 -7.84
C ALA A 54 13.17 15.76 -7.00
N TRP A 55 12.12 15.03 -7.38
CA TRP A 55 11.87 13.67 -6.90
C TRP A 55 12.98 12.74 -7.40
N ARG A 56 13.52 11.91 -6.53
CA ARG A 56 14.62 10.98 -6.82
C ARG A 56 14.21 9.54 -6.46
N SER A 57 15.02 8.58 -6.84
CA SER A 57 14.81 7.15 -6.52
C SER A 57 14.71 6.86 -5.02
N ASP A 58 15.35 7.66 -4.20
CA ASP A 58 15.39 7.53 -2.73
C ASP A 58 14.43 8.49 -2.01
N THR A 59 13.59 9.22 -2.75
CA THR A 59 12.59 10.11 -2.15
C THR A 59 11.51 9.29 -1.45
N THR A 60 11.28 9.59 -0.18
CA THR A 60 10.24 8.98 0.62
C THR A 60 9.03 9.91 0.75
N ALA A 61 7.84 9.33 0.80
CA ALA A 61 6.60 10.06 1.03
C ALA A 61 5.70 9.29 2.00
N PRO A 62 4.90 9.97 2.82
CA PRO A 62 3.92 9.30 3.67
C PRO A 62 2.84 8.64 2.80
N SER A 63 2.65 7.35 2.97
CA SER A 63 1.68 6.57 2.19
C SER A 63 0.39 6.26 2.94
N PHE A 64 0.20 6.84 4.13
CA PHE A 64 -1.00 6.77 4.97
C PHE A 64 -1.60 5.36 5.06
N SER A 65 -2.77 5.13 4.47
CA SER A 65 -3.53 3.89 4.57
C SER A 65 -2.89 2.66 3.89
N THR A 66 -1.79 2.81 3.18
CA THR A 66 -0.98 1.67 2.73
C THR A 66 -0.51 0.82 3.92
N THR A 67 -0.39 1.44 5.11
CA THR A 67 -0.14 0.75 6.39
C THR A 67 -1.15 -0.37 6.67
N LYS A 68 -2.39 -0.27 6.21
CA LYS A 68 -3.38 -1.34 6.35
C LYS A 68 -2.94 -2.63 5.65
N GLY A 69 -2.31 -2.50 4.47
CA GLY A 69 -1.73 -3.65 3.77
C GLY A 69 -0.60 -4.32 4.57
N VAL A 70 0.24 -3.52 5.23
CA VAL A 70 1.29 -4.06 6.12
C VAL A 70 0.66 -4.78 7.32
N LEU A 71 -0.34 -4.17 7.96
CA LEU A 71 -1.03 -4.79 9.11
C LEU A 71 -1.73 -6.10 8.71
N SER A 72 -2.43 -6.13 7.57
CA SER A 72 -3.06 -7.37 7.10
C SER A 72 -2.03 -8.46 6.81
N THR A 73 -0.86 -8.10 6.27
CA THR A 73 0.24 -9.05 6.07
C THR A 73 0.72 -9.65 7.39
N LEU A 74 0.83 -8.85 8.46
CA LEU A 74 1.18 -9.37 9.79
C LEU A 74 0.14 -10.35 10.31
N VAL A 75 -1.15 -10.09 10.09
CA VAL A 75 -2.22 -11.05 10.45
C VAL A 75 -2.09 -12.33 9.64
N HIS A 76 -1.81 -12.26 8.34
CA HIS A 76 -1.59 -13.45 7.50
C HIS A 76 -0.42 -14.29 8.00
N ILE A 77 0.67 -13.67 8.45
CA ILE A 77 1.81 -14.37 9.06
C ILE A 77 1.38 -15.12 10.34
N LEU A 78 0.54 -14.50 11.20
CA LEU A 78 0.04 -15.16 12.41
C LEU A 78 -0.86 -16.36 12.07
N VAL A 79 -1.66 -16.25 11.01
CA VAL A 79 -2.50 -17.36 10.53
C VAL A 79 -1.63 -18.50 9.96
N ASP A 80 -0.62 -18.17 9.17
CA ASP A 80 0.33 -19.14 8.62
C ASP A 80 1.09 -19.90 9.72
N GLN A 81 1.41 -19.21 10.81
CA GLN A 81 2.03 -19.79 11.99
C GLN A 81 1.06 -20.57 12.91
N GLY A 82 -0.22 -20.65 12.55
CA GLY A 82 -1.25 -21.32 13.36
C GLY A 82 -1.59 -20.60 14.67
N LYS A 83 -1.21 -19.34 14.82
CA LYS A 83 -1.46 -18.53 16.04
C LYS A 83 -2.82 -17.83 16.04
N ALA A 84 -3.48 -17.74 14.89
CA ALA A 84 -4.80 -17.20 14.71
C ALA A 84 -5.48 -17.87 13.52
N ARG A 85 -6.80 -17.75 13.42
CA ARG A 85 -7.60 -18.18 12.28
C ARG A 85 -8.42 -16.99 11.79
N TYR A 86 -8.68 -16.89 10.50
CA TYR A 86 -9.51 -15.79 9.96
C TYR A 86 -10.91 -15.76 10.57
N ASP A 87 -11.46 -16.92 10.93
CA ASP A 87 -12.79 -17.04 11.49
C ASP A 87 -12.83 -16.98 13.02
N ASP A 88 -11.67 -16.81 13.68
CA ASP A 88 -11.65 -16.49 15.10
C ASP A 88 -12.33 -15.15 15.33
N THR A 89 -13.12 -15.04 16.40
CA THR A 89 -13.64 -13.74 16.82
C THR A 89 -12.52 -12.87 17.36
N ILE A 90 -12.57 -11.57 17.11
CA ILE A 90 -11.58 -10.64 17.68
C ILE A 90 -11.63 -10.72 19.22
N ALA A 91 -12.83 -10.90 19.78
CA ALA A 91 -13.03 -11.04 21.22
C ALA A 91 -12.31 -12.25 21.82
N SER A 92 -12.02 -13.31 21.06
CA SER A 92 -11.27 -14.45 21.54
C SER A 92 -9.79 -14.13 21.82
N HIS A 93 -9.25 -13.13 21.15
CA HIS A 93 -7.89 -12.63 21.32
C HIS A 93 -7.83 -11.32 22.14
N TRP A 94 -8.91 -10.55 22.12
CA TRP A 94 -9.06 -9.27 22.83
C TRP A 94 -10.47 -9.18 23.43
N PRO A 95 -10.68 -9.73 24.65
CA PRO A 95 -12.00 -9.84 25.27
C PRO A 95 -12.76 -8.51 25.40
N GLU A 96 -12.08 -7.41 25.66
CA GLU A 96 -12.68 -6.08 25.83
C GLU A 96 -13.32 -5.57 24.53
N PHE A 97 -12.87 -6.06 23.38
CA PHE A 97 -13.48 -5.74 22.09
C PHE A 97 -14.91 -6.31 22.00
N GLY A 98 -15.17 -7.46 22.62
CA GLY A 98 -16.43 -8.20 22.56
C GLY A 98 -17.58 -7.56 23.34
N THR A 99 -17.67 -6.24 23.37
CA THR A 99 -18.76 -5.52 24.04
C THR A 99 -19.67 -4.83 23.03
N ARG A 100 -20.90 -4.50 23.43
CA ARG A 100 -21.86 -3.72 22.65
C ARG A 100 -22.20 -4.36 21.30
N GLY A 101 -22.41 -5.67 21.27
CA GLY A 101 -22.84 -6.40 20.07
C GLY A 101 -21.69 -6.76 19.12
N LYS A 102 -20.43 -6.68 19.56
CA LYS A 102 -19.24 -7.00 18.74
C LYS A 102 -18.65 -8.39 18.99
N GLU A 103 -19.32 -9.21 19.77
CA GLU A 103 -18.85 -10.52 20.23
C GLU A 103 -18.55 -11.47 19.06
N ASN A 104 -19.29 -11.33 17.97
CA ASN A 104 -19.22 -12.22 16.81
C ASN A 104 -18.42 -11.64 15.63
N ILE A 105 -17.78 -10.46 15.80
CA ILE A 105 -16.95 -9.90 14.76
C ILE A 105 -15.67 -10.71 14.67
N THR A 106 -15.40 -11.27 13.47
CA THR A 106 -14.21 -12.08 13.20
C THR A 106 -13.06 -11.23 12.66
N ILE A 107 -11.84 -11.80 12.71
CA ILE A 107 -10.66 -11.23 12.04
C ILE A 107 -10.96 -11.01 10.56
N ARG A 108 -11.65 -11.94 9.89
CA ARG A 108 -12.07 -11.83 8.49
C ARG A 108 -12.93 -10.59 8.26
N HIS A 109 -13.96 -10.36 9.08
CA HIS A 109 -14.83 -9.18 8.95
C HIS A 109 -14.02 -7.87 9.02
N ALA A 110 -13.02 -7.79 9.91
CA ALA A 110 -12.16 -6.62 10.03
C ALA A 110 -11.27 -6.43 8.79
N LEU A 111 -10.64 -7.50 8.29
CA LEU A 111 -9.77 -7.44 7.12
C LEU A 111 -10.53 -7.10 5.83
N CYS A 112 -11.81 -7.49 5.73
CA CYS A 112 -12.66 -7.21 4.58
C CYS A 112 -13.46 -5.90 4.71
N HIS A 113 -13.28 -5.13 5.80
CA HIS A 113 -14.07 -3.93 6.09
C HIS A 113 -15.57 -4.19 6.23
N GLU A 114 -15.96 -5.36 6.73
CA GLU A 114 -17.36 -5.79 6.91
C GLU A 114 -17.83 -5.75 8.38
N ALA A 115 -16.98 -5.25 9.28
CA ALA A 115 -17.29 -5.24 10.71
C ALA A 115 -18.35 -4.20 11.12
N GLY A 116 -18.62 -3.20 10.30
CA GLY A 116 -19.61 -2.15 10.60
C GLY A 116 -19.17 -1.18 11.70
N LEU A 117 -17.86 -0.95 11.85
CA LEU A 117 -17.25 -0.10 12.88
C LEU A 117 -16.92 1.28 12.31
#